data_8a1ac47c1679334e0befed399d5a2cf7
#
_entry.id   8a1ac47c1679334e0befed399d5a2cf7
#
_cell.length_a   1.000
_cell.length_b   1.000
_cell.length_c   1.000
_cell.angle_alpha   90.00
_cell.angle_beta   90.00
_cell.angle_gamma   90.00
#
_symmetry.space_group_name_H-M   'P 1'
#
loop_
_entity.id
_entity.type
_entity.pdbx_description
1 polymer ?
#
loop_
_entity_poly.entity_id
_entity_poly.type
_entity_poly.pdbx_seq_one_letter_code
_entity_poly.pdbx_strand_id
1 'polypeptide(L)'
;MLTSSHQPLSLAQFDLSPDRGFLPAADPLAQLPDEPILNQVGAELPKFLTARQFRSFVQDHQQLMGAVADDWGLDVFRSAMRTLSFAGHAYVWENPDSPAARLPASIALPWCRIAQQLGRPPVLSYASYALHNWRRLDLQKPIELGNIVLLQNFLGGLDEEWFVLIHIEIEAKAGSGL
;
A
#
# COMPACT_ATOMS: atom_id res chain seq x y z
N MET A 1 34.13 -33.96 -13.50
CA MET A 1 32.70 -33.84 -13.26
C MET A 1 32.49 -32.84 -12.15
N LEU A 2 32.10 -31.59 -12.48
CA LEU A 2 31.79 -30.56 -11.51
C LEU A 2 30.32 -30.77 -11.11
N THR A 3 30.10 -31.41 -9.97
CA THR A 3 28.74 -31.42 -9.34
C THR A 3 28.49 -30.03 -8.80
N SER A 4 27.82 -29.19 -9.59
CA SER A 4 27.24 -27.94 -9.11
C SER A 4 26.15 -28.32 -8.09
N SER A 5 26.48 -28.21 -6.80
CA SER A 5 25.48 -28.29 -5.75
C SER A 5 24.59 -27.05 -5.84
N HIS A 6 23.50 -27.15 -6.58
CA HIS A 6 22.45 -26.13 -6.51
C HIS A 6 21.82 -26.23 -5.12
N GLN A 7 22.24 -25.33 -4.25
CA GLN A 7 21.55 -25.13 -2.98
C GLN A 7 20.15 -24.58 -3.31
N PRO A 8 19.05 -25.20 -2.85
CA PRO A 8 17.73 -24.67 -3.12
C PRO A 8 17.62 -23.25 -2.57
N LEU A 9 17.03 -22.36 -3.35
CA LEU A 9 16.80 -20.98 -2.96
C LEU A 9 15.84 -20.96 -1.75
N SER A 10 16.18 -20.17 -0.74
CA SER A 10 15.33 -19.98 0.42
C SER A 10 14.18 -19.01 0.09
N LEU A 11 12.95 -19.34 0.46
CA LEU A 11 11.79 -18.45 0.30
C LEU A 11 12.02 -17.07 0.96
N ALA A 12 12.74 -17.04 2.07
CA ALA A 12 13.08 -15.80 2.78
C ALA A 12 13.95 -14.84 1.94
N GLN A 13 14.70 -15.33 0.95
CA GLN A 13 15.46 -14.48 0.03
C GLN A 13 14.56 -13.65 -0.90
N PHE A 14 13.30 -14.07 -1.05
CA PHE A 14 12.29 -13.41 -1.88
C PHE A 14 11.19 -12.73 -1.04
N ASP A 15 11.43 -12.58 0.27
CA ASP A 15 10.43 -12.02 1.20
C ASP A 15 9.13 -12.85 1.25
N LEU A 16 9.24 -14.17 1.02
CA LEU A 16 8.16 -15.14 1.03
C LEU A 16 8.20 -16.00 2.29
N SER A 17 7.03 -16.42 2.76
CA SER A 17 6.94 -17.39 3.87
C SER A 17 5.89 -18.47 3.61
N PRO A 18 6.07 -19.71 4.12
CA PRO A 18 5.05 -20.75 4.04
C PRO A 18 3.74 -20.38 4.73
N ASP A 19 3.80 -19.51 5.75
CA ASP A 19 2.62 -19.16 6.55
C ASP A 19 1.80 -18.02 5.93
N ARG A 20 2.41 -17.18 5.10
CA ARG A 20 1.79 -15.95 4.59
C ARG A 20 1.92 -15.74 3.09
N GLY A 21 2.63 -16.61 2.37
CA GLY A 21 2.87 -16.44 0.94
C GLY A 21 3.60 -15.14 0.63
N PHE A 22 3.03 -14.32 -0.24
CA PHE A 22 3.55 -13.01 -0.61
C PHE A 22 3.15 -11.88 0.36
N LEU A 23 2.31 -12.17 1.35
CA LEU A 23 1.95 -11.18 2.36
C LEU A 23 3.14 -10.87 3.27
N PRO A 24 3.26 -9.64 3.80
CA PRO A 24 4.37 -9.27 4.67
C PRO A 24 4.38 -10.10 5.96
N ALA A 25 5.57 -10.26 6.54
CA ALA A 25 5.79 -11.06 7.75
C ALA A 25 4.99 -10.54 8.97
N ALA A 26 4.72 -9.25 9.03
CA ALA A 26 3.82 -8.62 9.99
C ALA A 26 2.63 -7.97 9.27
N ASP A 27 1.54 -7.74 10.00
CA ASP A 27 0.40 -7.00 9.44
C ASP A 27 0.85 -5.59 9.08
N PRO A 28 0.41 -5.04 7.93
CA PRO A 28 0.79 -3.69 7.51
C PRO A 28 0.40 -2.63 8.53
N LEU A 29 1.22 -1.57 8.64
CA LEU A 29 0.91 -0.43 9.50
C LEU A 29 -0.37 0.26 9.04
N ALA A 30 -1.31 0.44 9.96
CA ALA A 30 -2.55 1.16 9.69
C ALA A 30 -2.32 2.66 9.50
N GLN A 31 -1.39 3.22 10.28
CA GLN A 31 -1.03 4.64 10.25
C GLN A 31 0.49 4.80 10.25
N LEU A 32 0.95 5.86 9.63
CA LEU A 32 2.35 6.28 9.67
C LEU A 32 2.63 7.06 10.97
N PRO A 33 3.74 6.80 11.65
CA PRO A 33 4.14 7.62 12.78
C PRO A 33 4.42 9.06 12.31
N ASP A 34 3.98 10.04 13.08
CA ASP A 34 4.23 11.47 12.89
C ASP A 34 3.85 12.09 11.53
N GLU A 35 2.93 11.42 10.79
CA GLU A 35 2.46 11.87 9.47
C GLU A 35 0.93 12.11 9.46
N PRO A 36 0.42 13.11 10.21
CA PRO A 36 -1.02 13.27 10.40
C PRO A 36 -1.78 13.60 9.10
N ILE A 37 -1.20 14.42 8.21
CA ILE A 37 -1.84 14.81 6.95
C ILE A 37 -1.92 13.61 6.00
N LEU A 38 -0.84 12.83 5.87
CA LEU A 38 -0.84 11.66 5.03
C LEU A 38 -1.76 10.56 5.59
N ASN A 39 -1.84 10.42 6.90
CA ASN A 39 -2.80 9.53 7.57
C ASN A 39 -4.24 9.97 7.33
N GLN A 40 -4.51 11.28 7.34
CA GLN A 40 -5.83 11.81 6.98
C GLN A 40 -6.19 11.48 5.52
N VAL A 41 -5.25 11.67 4.59
CA VAL A 41 -5.44 11.26 3.18
C VAL A 41 -5.81 9.79 3.11
N GLY A 42 -5.08 8.91 3.80
CA GLY A 42 -5.39 7.48 3.81
C GLY A 42 -6.78 7.15 4.33
N ALA A 43 -7.19 7.79 5.42
CA ALA A 43 -8.46 7.51 6.08
C ALA A 43 -9.69 8.11 5.36
N GLU A 44 -9.52 9.27 4.71
CA GLU A 44 -10.64 10.06 4.19
C GLU A 44 -10.70 10.11 2.65
N LEU A 45 -9.84 9.39 1.96
CA LEU A 45 -9.78 9.40 0.50
C LEU A 45 -11.15 9.16 -0.18
N PRO A 46 -11.98 8.20 0.25
CA PRO A 46 -13.31 8.01 -0.33
C PRO A 46 -14.21 9.25 -0.20
N LYS A 47 -14.13 9.96 0.92
CA LYS A 47 -14.90 11.20 1.13
C LYS A 47 -14.42 12.31 0.20
N PHE A 48 -13.09 12.49 0.09
CA PHE A 48 -12.51 13.47 -0.80
C PHE A 48 -12.89 13.23 -2.26
N LEU A 49 -12.83 11.99 -2.73
CA LEU A 49 -13.17 11.65 -4.10
C LEU A 49 -14.67 11.79 -4.38
N THR A 50 -15.52 11.35 -3.46
CA THR A 50 -16.98 11.51 -3.59
C THR A 50 -17.36 12.98 -3.65
N ALA A 51 -16.73 13.83 -2.85
CA ALA A 51 -16.95 15.26 -2.83
C ALA A 51 -16.21 16.02 -3.94
N ARG A 52 -15.31 15.38 -4.71
CA ARG A 52 -14.43 16.02 -5.67
C ARG A 52 -13.58 17.15 -5.06
N GLN A 53 -13.02 16.89 -3.89
CA GLN A 53 -12.28 17.89 -3.11
C GLN A 53 -10.81 17.51 -2.89
N PHE A 54 -10.36 16.37 -3.40
CA PHE A 54 -8.99 15.89 -3.14
C PHE A 54 -7.92 16.82 -3.75
N ARG A 55 -8.13 17.27 -4.99
CA ARG A 55 -7.19 18.21 -5.63
C ARG A 55 -7.08 19.52 -4.87
N SER A 56 -8.20 20.08 -4.41
CA SER A 56 -8.21 21.30 -3.58
C SER A 56 -7.50 21.06 -2.27
N PHE A 57 -7.79 19.95 -1.59
CA PHE A 57 -7.11 19.59 -0.35
C PHE A 57 -5.59 19.50 -0.54
N VAL A 58 -5.11 18.87 -1.62
CA VAL A 58 -3.68 18.79 -1.92
C VAL A 58 -3.07 20.15 -2.24
N GLN A 59 -3.80 21.05 -2.89
CA GLN A 59 -3.36 22.41 -3.18
C GLN A 59 -3.23 23.28 -1.93
N ASP A 60 -4.10 23.07 -0.94
CA ASP A 60 -4.07 23.78 0.34
C ASP A 60 -2.92 23.31 1.24
N HIS A 61 -2.35 22.12 0.96
CA HIS A 61 -1.26 21.52 1.71
C HIS A 61 0.02 21.47 0.85
N GLN A 62 0.97 22.36 1.11
CA GLN A 62 2.25 22.37 0.40
C GLN A 62 3.07 21.09 0.59
N GLN A 63 2.86 20.39 1.70
CA GLN A 63 3.47 19.11 2.02
C GLN A 63 2.40 18.16 2.58
N LEU A 64 2.29 16.97 2.01
CA LEU A 64 1.40 15.92 2.52
C LEU A 64 2.08 15.07 3.60
N MET A 65 3.39 15.06 3.63
CA MET A 65 4.20 14.37 4.63
C MET A 65 5.51 15.12 4.90
N GLY A 66 6.13 14.81 6.03
CA GLY A 66 7.45 15.31 6.40
C GLY A 66 8.59 14.80 5.53
N ALA A 67 9.81 15.05 5.93
CA ALA A 67 10.98 14.54 5.25
C ALA A 67 11.05 13.02 5.39
N VAL A 68 11.25 12.33 4.27
CA VAL A 68 11.49 10.88 4.29
C VAL A 68 12.84 10.61 4.98
N ALA A 69 12.80 9.96 6.13
CA ALA A 69 14.01 9.59 6.86
C ALA A 69 14.62 8.31 6.27
N ASP A 70 15.95 8.27 6.17
CA ASP A 70 16.65 7.14 5.56
C ASP A 70 16.70 5.91 6.49
N ASP A 71 16.43 6.10 7.78
CA ASP A 71 16.43 5.06 8.83
C ASP A 71 15.03 4.48 9.12
N TRP A 72 14.03 4.83 8.33
CA TRP A 72 12.71 4.22 8.46
C TRP A 72 12.75 2.71 8.27
N GLY A 73 11.96 1.99 9.06
CA GLY A 73 11.74 0.57 8.86
C GLY A 73 11.01 0.27 7.55
N LEU A 74 11.18 -0.94 7.04
CA LEU A 74 10.57 -1.39 5.78
C LEU A 74 9.04 -1.29 5.80
N ASP A 75 8.41 -1.54 6.93
CA ASP A 75 6.97 -1.43 7.15
C ASP A 75 6.46 0.02 7.03
N VAL A 76 7.24 1.00 7.51
CA VAL A 76 6.95 2.44 7.35
C VAL A 76 7.04 2.83 5.88
N PHE A 77 8.11 2.44 5.18
CA PHE A 77 8.26 2.68 3.74
C PHE A 77 7.10 2.05 2.93
N ARG A 78 6.72 0.81 3.22
CA ARG A 78 5.61 0.11 2.56
C ARG A 78 4.27 0.82 2.80
N SER A 79 4.03 1.28 4.01
CA SER A 79 2.81 2.01 4.37
C SER A 79 2.73 3.38 3.68
N ALA A 80 3.84 4.14 3.68
CA ALA A 80 3.92 5.42 2.98
C ALA A 80 3.76 5.22 1.45
N MET A 81 4.41 4.19 0.88
CA MET A 81 4.25 3.83 -0.53
C MET A 81 2.80 3.53 -0.89
N ARG A 82 2.09 2.77 -0.04
CA ARG A 82 0.66 2.51 -0.23
C ARG A 82 -0.11 3.82 -0.31
N THR A 83 -0.04 4.66 0.74
CA THR A 83 -0.85 5.87 0.84
C THR A 83 -0.55 6.86 -0.29
N LEU A 84 0.73 7.05 -0.63
CA LEU A 84 1.11 7.94 -1.74
C LEU A 84 0.70 7.38 -3.10
N SER A 85 0.69 6.06 -3.29
CA SER A 85 0.21 5.43 -4.51
C SER A 85 -1.29 5.68 -4.71
N PHE A 86 -2.10 5.52 -3.67
CA PHE A 86 -3.51 5.88 -3.70
C PHE A 86 -3.71 7.37 -3.95
N ALA A 87 -2.99 8.24 -3.23
CA ALA A 87 -3.05 9.69 -3.40
C ALA A 87 -2.70 10.14 -4.83
N GLY A 88 -1.66 9.56 -5.42
CA GLY A 88 -1.24 9.87 -6.78
C GLY A 88 -2.33 9.55 -7.81
N HIS A 89 -2.91 8.35 -7.73
CA HIS A 89 -3.98 7.93 -8.62
C HIS A 89 -5.28 8.71 -8.37
N ALA A 90 -5.63 8.94 -7.10
CA ALA A 90 -6.78 9.76 -6.74
C ALA A 90 -6.67 11.18 -7.29
N TYR A 91 -5.50 11.80 -7.20
CA TYR A 91 -5.27 13.13 -7.75
C TYR A 91 -5.45 13.18 -9.28
N VAL A 92 -4.92 12.18 -9.99
CA VAL A 92 -5.06 12.10 -11.45
C VAL A 92 -6.52 11.90 -11.85
N TRP A 93 -7.23 10.99 -11.19
CA TRP A 93 -8.53 10.50 -11.61
C TRP A 93 -9.74 11.05 -10.83
N GLU A 94 -9.55 12.03 -9.94
CA GLU A 94 -10.66 12.67 -9.22
C GLU A 94 -11.79 13.12 -10.14
N ASN A 95 -11.45 13.61 -11.32
CA ASN A 95 -12.39 13.89 -12.39
C ASN A 95 -12.00 13.09 -13.64
N PRO A 96 -12.70 11.98 -13.95
CA PRO A 96 -12.40 11.13 -15.12
C PRO A 96 -12.52 11.87 -16.46
N ASP A 97 -13.41 12.87 -16.54
CA ASP A 97 -13.59 13.68 -17.76
C ASP A 97 -12.44 14.67 -17.99
N SER A 98 -11.67 14.95 -16.95
CA SER A 98 -10.53 15.87 -16.95
C SER A 98 -9.40 15.37 -16.05
N PRO A 99 -8.73 14.26 -16.43
CA PRO A 99 -7.63 13.70 -15.66
C PRO A 99 -6.48 14.71 -15.58
N ALA A 100 -5.80 14.74 -14.40
CA ALA A 100 -4.66 15.63 -14.24
C ALA A 100 -3.45 15.12 -15.04
N ALA A 101 -2.86 15.99 -15.87
CA ALA A 101 -1.68 15.64 -16.67
C ALA A 101 -0.38 15.55 -15.86
N ARG A 102 -0.35 16.09 -14.64
CA ARG A 102 0.83 16.14 -13.77
C ARG A 102 0.42 16.00 -12.31
N LEU A 103 1.29 15.39 -11.52
CA LEU A 103 1.17 15.36 -10.06
C LEU A 103 1.86 16.59 -9.46
N PRO A 104 1.31 17.15 -8.37
CA PRO A 104 2.00 18.21 -7.61
C PRO A 104 3.23 17.64 -6.89
N ALA A 105 4.20 18.52 -6.62
CA ALA A 105 5.45 18.14 -5.95
C ALA A 105 5.21 17.53 -4.55
N SER A 106 4.16 17.97 -3.87
CA SER A 106 3.75 17.45 -2.55
C SER A 106 3.39 15.96 -2.53
N ILE A 107 2.99 15.39 -3.69
CA ILE A 107 2.79 13.95 -3.87
C ILE A 107 4.02 13.32 -4.55
N ALA A 108 4.47 13.91 -5.67
CA ALA A 108 5.45 13.29 -6.55
C ALA A 108 6.82 13.11 -5.90
N LEU A 109 7.32 14.11 -5.16
CA LEU A 109 8.67 14.05 -4.57
C LEU A 109 8.78 12.99 -3.49
N PRO A 110 7.93 12.96 -2.45
CA PRO A 110 8.02 11.91 -1.43
C PRO A 110 7.74 10.53 -2.02
N TRP A 111 6.81 10.40 -2.96
CA TRP A 111 6.51 9.12 -3.61
C TRP A 111 7.71 8.56 -4.38
N CYS A 112 8.37 9.40 -5.19
CA CYS A 112 9.58 8.98 -5.91
C CYS A 112 10.71 8.58 -4.94
N ARG A 113 10.92 9.32 -3.84
CA ARG A 113 11.95 9.00 -2.85
C ARG A 113 11.68 7.65 -2.17
N ILE A 114 10.45 7.42 -1.72
CA ILE A 114 10.05 6.16 -1.09
C ILE A 114 10.13 5.00 -2.09
N ALA A 115 9.69 5.20 -3.33
CA ALA A 115 9.80 4.21 -4.39
C ALA A 115 11.26 3.81 -4.65
N GLN A 116 12.17 4.77 -4.64
CA GLN A 116 13.62 4.55 -4.78
C GLN A 116 14.18 3.72 -3.61
N GLN A 117 13.80 4.02 -2.36
CA GLN A 117 14.21 3.25 -1.17
C GLN A 117 13.72 1.80 -1.24
N LEU A 118 12.52 1.59 -1.79
CA LEU A 118 11.94 0.26 -1.96
C LEU A 118 12.43 -0.47 -3.23
N GLY A 119 13.22 0.17 -4.10
CA GLY A 119 13.64 -0.40 -5.38
C GLY A 119 12.48 -0.66 -6.34
N ARG A 120 11.39 0.11 -6.26
CA ARG A 120 10.16 -0.06 -7.06
C ARG A 120 9.81 1.24 -7.79
N PRO A 121 9.12 1.17 -8.94
CA PRO A 121 8.64 2.39 -9.60
C PRO A 121 7.54 3.07 -8.77
N PRO A 122 7.40 4.43 -8.85
CA PRO A 122 6.32 5.17 -8.21
C PRO A 122 5.01 4.97 -8.98
N VAL A 123 4.40 3.83 -8.78
CA VAL A 123 3.13 3.41 -9.39
C VAL A 123 2.31 2.63 -8.37
N LEU A 124 0.99 2.70 -8.49
CA LEU A 124 0.12 1.83 -7.72
C LEU A 124 0.28 0.39 -8.26
N SER A 125 1.00 -0.42 -7.52
CA SER A 125 1.22 -1.82 -7.84
C SER A 125 0.30 -2.71 -7.02
N TYR A 126 0.21 -3.98 -7.40
CA TYR A 126 -0.48 -5.01 -6.64
C TYR A 126 0.00 -5.06 -5.17
N ALA A 127 1.29 -4.86 -4.94
CA ALA A 127 1.84 -4.81 -3.59
C ALA A 127 1.24 -3.67 -2.74
N SER A 128 1.06 -2.48 -3.31
CA SER A 128 0.44 -1.35 -2.60
C SER A 128 -1.09 -1.48 -2.50
N TYR A 129 -1.73 -2.04 -3.53
CA TYR A 129 -3.18 -2.13 -3.61
C TYR A 129 -3.75 -3.28 -2.78
N ALA A 130 -3.05 -4.42 -2.70
CA ALA A 130 -3.48 -5.62 -1.98
C ALA A 130 -2.51 -6.02 -0.86
N LEU A 131 -1.26 -6.41 -1.19
CA LEU A 131 -0.37 -7.06 -0.22
C LEU A 131 -0.07 -6.24 1.03
N HIS A 132 -0.06 -4.91 0.93
CA HIS A 132 0.20 -3.99 2.05
C HIS A 132 -1.03 -3.17 2.45
N ASN A 133 -2.25 -3.55 2.02
CA ASN A 133 -3.47 -2.75 2.20
C ASN A 133 -4.53 -3.44 3.06
N TRP A 134 -4.13 -4.11 4.13
CA TRP A 134 -5.05 -4.82 5.00
C TRP A 134 -4.57 -4.83 6.45
N ARG A 135 -5.46 -5.17 7.36
CA ARG A 135 -5.16 -5.54 8.74
C ARG A 135 -6.15 -6.58 9.24
N ARG A 136 -5.77 -7.35 10.24
CA ARG A 136 -6.70 -8.22 10.96
C ARG A 136 -7.52 -7.43 11.96
N LEU A 137 -8.75 -7.87 12.18
CA LEU A 137 -9.61 -7.41 13.26
C LEU A 137 -9.19 -8.04 14.59
N ASP A 138 -8.87 -9.33 14.57
CA ASP A 138 -8.40 -10.11 15.70
C ASP A 138 -7.06 -10.77 15.33
N LEU A 139 -5.98 -10.33 15.97
CA LEU A 139 -4.63 -10.80 15.70
C LEU A 139 -4.40 -12.26 16.09
N GLN A 140 -5.27 -12.85 16.91
CA GLN A 140 -5.21 -14.27 17.32
C GLN A 140 -5.86 -15.20 16.28
N LYS A 141 -6.60 -14.65 15.32
CA LYS A 141 -7.23 -15.41 14.25
C LYS A 141 -6.41 -15.38 12.96
N PRO A 142 -6.62 -16.32 12.04
CA PRO A 142 -5.92 -16.37 10.77
C PRO A 142 -6.25 -15.17 9.86
N ILE A 143 -5.46 -15.03 8.79
CA ILE A 143 -5.69 -14.07 7.70
C ILE A 143 -6.73 -14.72 6.77
N GLU A 144 -8.00 -14.35 6.95
CA GLU A 144 -9.13 -14.91 6.21
C GLU A 144 -10.27 -13.89 6.11
N LEU A 145 -11.17 -14.07 5.16
CA LEU A 145 -12.39 -13.26 5.04
C LEU A 145 -13.19 -13.32 6.35
N GLY A 146 -13.71 -12.15 6.76
CA GLY A 146 -14.37 -11.97 8.05
C GLY A 146 -13.41 -11.56 9.19
N ASN A 147 -12.10 -11.78 9.05
CA ASN A 147 -11.11 -11.30 10.01
C ASN A 147 -10.14 -10.26 9.43
N ILE A 148 -10.25 -9.92 8.16
CA ILE A 148 -9.44 -8.89 7.50
C ILE A 148 -10.31 -7.76 6.98
N VAL A 149 -9.77 -6.53 7.02
CA VAL A 149 -10.38 -5.32 6.46
C VAL A 149 -9.31 -4.51 5.74
N LEU A 150 -9.73 -3.71 4.77
CA LEU A 150 -8.81 -2.82 4.07
C LEU A 150 -8.39 -1.63 4.94
N LEU A 151 -7.19 -1.14 4.69
CA LEU A 151 -6.65 0.09 5.29
C LEU A 151 -7.03 1.31 4.46
N GLN A 152 -7.11 1.16 3.13
CA GLN A 152 -7.42 2.23 2.19
C GLN A 152 -8.31 1.75 1.04
N ASN A 153 -9.21 2.64 0.62
CA ASN A 153 -10.09 2.50 -0.54
C ASN A 153 -10.04 3.77 -1.40
N PHE A 154 -10.38 3.68 -2.68
CA PHE A 154 -10.63 4.85 -3.52
C PHE A 154 -12.02 5.42 -3.25
N LEU A 155 -13.06 4.67 -3.54
CA LEU A 155 -14.44 5.10 -3.37
C LEU A 155 -15.11 4.41 -2.18
N GLY A 156 -14.55 3.28 -1.74
CA GLY A 156 -15.19 2.40 -0.78
C GLY A 156 -16.35 1.63 -1.42
N GLY A 157 -16.99 0.81 -0.61
CA GLY A 157 -18.07 -0.04 -1.07
C GLY A 157 -17.67 -1.49 -1.20
N LEU A 158 -18.69 -2.35 -1.23
CA LEU A 158 -18.51 -3.79 -1.12
C LEU A 158 -17.68 -4.39 -2.27
N ASP A 159 -17.86 -3.89 -3.49
CA ASP A 159 -17.19 -4.45 -4.66
C ASP A 159 -15.67 -4.21 -4.63
N GLU A 160 -15.24 -2.98 -4.29
CA GLU A 160 -13.82 -2.65 -4.15
C GLU A 160 -13.19 -3.44 -3.00
N GLU A 161 -13.84 -3.44 -1.85
CA GLU A 161 -13.35 -4.12 -0.66
C GLU A 161 -13.27 -5.64 -0.88
N TRP A 162 -14.34 -6.24 -1.39
CA TRP A 162 -14.40 -7.68 -1.66
C TRP A 162 -13.35 -8.13 -2.66
N PHE A 163 -13.17 -7.38 -3.75
CA PHE A 163 -12.14 -7.69 -4.75
C PHE A 163 -10.74 -7.80 -4.12
N VAL A 164 -10.36 -6.85 -3.28
CA VAL A 164 -9.01 -6.84 -2.68
C VAL A 164 -8.88 -7.89 -1.57
N LEU A 165 -9.88 -8.03 -0.69
CA LEU A 165 -9.84 -8.97 0.42
C LEU A 165 -9.75 -10.43 -0.03
N ILE A 166 -10.43 -10.81 -1.13
CA ILE A 166 -10.29 -12.15 -1.73
C ILE A 166 -8.84 -12.41 -2.15
N HIS A 167 -8.18 -11.44 -2.79
CA HIS A 167 -6.78 -11.60 -3.20
C HIS A 167 -5.86 -11.78 -2.00
N ILE A 168 -6.09 -11.05 -0.91
CA ILE A 168 -5.30 -11.20 0.33
C ILE A 168 -5.47 -12.60 0.92
N GLU A 169 -6.69 -13.13 0.97
CA GLU A 169 -6.94 -14.49 1.45
C GLU A 169 -6.30 -15.57 0.56
N ILE A 170 -6.36 -15.37 -0.78
CA ILE A 170 -5.70 -16.27 -1.74
C ILE A 170 -4.19 -16.28 -1.48
N GLU A 171 -3.57 -15.12 -1.32
CA GLU A 171 -2.13 -15.01 -1.03
C GLU A 171 -1.76 -15.69 0.30
N ALA A 172 -2.56 -15.48 1.35
CA ALA A 172 -2.34 -16.13 2.64
C ALA A 172 -2.42 -17.66 2.53
N LYS A 173 -3.39 -18.18 1.77
CA LYS A 173 -3.57 -19.63 1.58
C LYS A 173 -2.52 -20.24 0.65
N ALA A 174 -2.03 -19.48 -0.34
CA ALA A 174 -1.00 -19.94 -1.26
C ALA A 174 0.33 -20.21 -0.56
N GLY A 175 0.60 -19.58 0.58
CA GLY A 175 1.83 -19.79 1.36
C GLY A 175 2.11 -21.26 1.68
N SER A 176 1.08 -22.01 2.04
CA SER A 176 1.22 -23.44 2.35
C SER A 176 1.56 -24.33 1.13
N GLY A 177 1.47 -23.79 -0.07
CA GLY A 177 1.82 -24.48 -1.33
C GLY A 177 3.24 -24.17 -1.85
N LEU A 178 3.95 -23.25 -1.17
CA LEU A 178 5.31 -22.86 -1.51
C LEU A 178 6.33 -23.76 -0.81
#